data_ff442f8440009749f31fcaf5e8563a99
#
_entry.id   ff442f8440009749f31fcaf5e8563a99
#
_cell.length_a   1.000
_cell.length_b   1.000
_cell.length_c   1.000
_cell.angle_alpha   90.00
_cell.angle_beta   90.00
_cell.angle_gamma   90.00
#
_symmetry.space_group_name_H-M   'P 1'
#
loop_
_entity.id
_entity.type
_entity.pdbx_description
1 polymer ?
#
loop_
_entity_poly.entity_id
_entity_poly.type
_entity_poly.pdbx_seq_one_letter_code
_entity_poly.pdbx_strand_id
1 'polypeptide(L)'
;MALAFFSASLTESFGLAMIIGAFSIGLALSGTELSHRLDEPFRGVVAVFIPIFFVVMGTLVDVTALGGVWVFGIAFTAVAVVGKIGGSAVPALLTGFNRLGALRIGAGMLPRGEVTLIMVGVGISQGVIERELFGISIMMIIASKILASLILSRAFKTG
;
A
#
# COMPACT_ATOMS: atom_id res chain seq x y z
N MET A 1 4.58 16.36 15.03
CA MET A 1 4.59 16.71 13.61
C MET A 1 5.93 17.26 13.13
N ALA A 2 6.48 18.33 13.74
CA ALA A 2 7.76 18.91 13.31
C ALA A 2 8.90 17.87 13.20
N LEU A 3 9.06 16.99 14.17
CA LEU A 3 10.06 15.92 14.14
C LEU A 3 9.86 14.94 12.97
N ALA A 4 8.60 14.60 12.64
CA ALA A 4 8.31 13.70 11.53
C ALA A 4 8.64 14.36 10.17
N PHE A 5 8.30 15.64 9.99
CA PHE A 5 8.67 16.38 8.80
C PHE A 5 10.18 16.61 8.69
N PHE A 6 10.85 16.94 9.81
CA PHE A 6 12.30 17.09 9.83
C PHE A 6 13.00 15.78 9.45
N SER A 7 12.59 14.66 10.04
CA SER A 7 13.16 13.34 9.71
C SER A 7 12.86 12.92 8.27
N ALA A 8 11.66 13.21 7.76
CA ALA A 8 11.31 12.98 6.37
C ALA A 8 12.20 13.78 5.41
N SER A 9 12.40 15.07 5.68
CA SER A 9 13.29 15.94 4.89
C SER A 9 14.75 15.50 4.97
N LEU A 10 15.18 15.05 6.13
CA LEU A 10 16.55 14.54 6.32
C LEU A 10 16.78 13.27 5.50
N THR A 11 15.85 12.32 5.51
CA THR A 11 15.97 11.10 4.69
C THR A 11 15.93 11.40 3.20
N GLU A 12 15.14 12.37 2.77
CA GLU A 12 15.11 12.83 1.38
C GLU A 12 16.46 13.40 0.93
N SER A 13 17.13 14.16 1.80
CA SER A 13 18.46 14.71 1.49
C SER A 13 19.53 13.63 1.29
N PHE A 14 19.32 12.44 1.83
CA PHE A 14 20.16 11.25 1.61
C PHE A 14 19.70 10.38 0.42
N GLY A 15 18.74 10.83 -0.37
CA GLY A 15 18.18 10.07 -1.49
C GLY A 15 17.24 8.92 -1.09
N LEU A 16 16.78 8.91 0.16
CA LEU A 16 15.82 7.94 0.67
C LEU A 16 14.39 8.50 0.60
N ALA A 17 13.41 7.62 0.54
CA ALA A 17 12.01 8.06 0.55
C ALA A 17 11.64 8.73 1.90
N MET A 18 10.97 9.89 1.85
CA MET A 18 10.51 10.65 3.02
C MET A 18 9.71 9.81 4.03
N ILE A 19 8.96 8.82 3.53
CA ILE A 19 8.15 7.93 4.36
C ILE A 19 9.00 7.15 5.38
N ILE A 20 10.25 6.80 5.03
CA ILE A 20 11.16 6.05 5.90
C ILE A 20 11.50 6.90 7.13
N GLY A 21 11.82 8.17 6.96
CA GLY A 21 12.13 9.08 8.06
C GLY A 21 10.93 9.31 8.97
N ALA A 22 9.76 9.59 8.39
CA ALA A 22 8.54 9.78 9.16
C ALA A 22 8.15 8.52 9.95
N PHE A 23 8.25 7.34 9.33
CA PHE A 23 7.98 6.06 9.97
C PHE A 23 8.97 5.76 11.12
N SER A 24 10.25 6.00 10.91
CA SER A 24 11.29 5.76 11.92
C SER A 24 11.07 6.58 13.18
N ILE A 25 10.70 7.85 13.05
CA ILE A 25 10.34 8.70 14.20
C ILE A 25 9.04 8.20 14.86
N GLY A 26 8.03 7.80 14.08
CA GLY A 26 6.81 7.22 14.62
C GLY A 26 7.09 5.96 15.44
N LEU A 27 7.95 5.09 14.94
CA LEU A 27 8.37 3.87 15.63
C LEU A 27 9.16 4.17 16.91
N ALA A 28 10.09 5.12 16.87
CA ALA A 28 10.88 5.53 18.05
C ALA A 28 9.98 6.11 19.17
N LEU A 29 8.91 6.80 18.81
CA LEU A 29 7.96 7.37 19.77
C LEU A 29 6.88 6.38 20.23
N SER A 30 6.68 5.27 19.54
CA SER A 30 5.58 4.33 19.79
C SER A 30 5.61 3.69 21.19
N GLY A 31 6.80 3.50 21.77
CA GLY A 31 6.99 2.96 23.12
C GLY A 31 6.94 3.99 24.25
N THR A 32 6.64 5.24 23.95
CA THR A 32 6.63 6.33 24.94
C THR A 32 5.19 6.72 25.32
N GLU A 33 5.02 7.32 26.51
CA GLU A 33 3.72 7.88 26.92
C GLU A 33 3.25 8.99 25.98
N LEU A 34 4.14 9.59 25.22
CA LEU A 34 3.83 10.63 24.24
C LEU A 34 2.99 10.08 23.08
N SER A 35 3.14 8.79 22.72
CA SER A 35 2.36 8.18 21.63
C SER A 35 0.86 8.24 21.92
N HIS A 36 0.45 7.93 23.14
CA HIS A 36 -0.97 7.99 23.56
C HIS A 36 -1.55 9.40 23.49
N ARG A 37 -0.74 10.42 23.80
CA ARG A 37 -1.17 11.84 23.71
C ARG A 37 -1.23 12.36 22.28
N LEU A 38 -0.46 11.76 21.38
CA LEU A 38 -0.39 12.18 19.97
C LEU A 38 -1.44 11.47 19.10
N ASP A 39 -1.96 10.32 19.52
CA ASP A 39 -2.85 9.49 18.69
C ASP A 39 -4.12 10.26 18.27
N GLU A 40 -4.79 10.91 19.21
CA GLU A 40 -6.04 11.64 18.94
C GLU A 40 -5.84 12.85 17.99
N PRO A 41 -4.89 13.78 18.22
CA PRO A 41 -4.61 14.87 17.28
C PRO A 41 -4.18 14.37 15.88
N PHE A 42 -3.41 13.28 15.81
CA PHE A 42 -2.99 12.71 14.52
C PHE A 42 -4.16 12.10 13.74
N ARG A 43 -5.11 11.46 14.40
CA ARG A 43 -6.33 10.93 13.76
C ARG A 43 -7.11 12.01 13.01
N GLY A 44 -7.24 13.19 13.61
CA GLY A 44 -7.91 14.33 12.97
C GLY A 44 -7.20 14.77 11.69
N VAL A 45 -5.88 14.89 11.73
CA VAL A 45 -5.07 15.26 10.56
C VAL A 45 -5.16 14.18 9.47
N VAL A 46 -4.99 12.92 9.83
CA VAL A 46 -5.08 11.78 8.93
C VAL A 46 -6.45 11.69 8.25
N ALA A 47 -7.54 11.93 9.01
CA ALA A 47 -8.90 11.91 8.49
C ALA A 47 -9.16 12.97 7.40
N VAL A 48 -8.44 14.09 7.44
CA VAL A 48 -8.54 15.15 6.41
C VAL A 48 -7.61 14.86 5.22
N PHE A 49 -6.35 14.52 5.49
CA PHE A 49 -5.34 14.42 4.44
C PHE A 49 -5.46 13.14 3.61
N ILE A 50 -5.89 12.02 4.19
CA ILE A 50 -6.05 10.75 3.42
C ILE A 50 -7.07 10.89 2.28
N PRO A 51 -8.31 11.39 2.50
CA PRO A 51 -9.25 11.58 1.40
C PRO A 51 -8.72 12.53 0.31
N ILE A 52 -8.10 13.64 0.71
CA ILE A 52 -7.51 14.60 -0.24
C ILE A 52 -6.44 13.90 -1.09
N PHE A 53 -5.55 13.14 -0.47
CA PHE A 53 -4.52 12.38 -1.16
C PHE A 53 -5.14 11.43 -2.21
N PHE A 54 -6.15 10.64 -1.83
CA PHE A 54 -6.78 9.71 -2.78
C PHE A 54 -7.52 10.42 -3.92
N VAL A 55 -8.16 11.56 -3.64
CA VAL A 55 -8.79 12.37 -4.69
C VAL A 55 -7.73 12.90 -5.68
N VAL A 56 -6.67 13.50 -5.18
CA VAL A 56 -5.57 14.02 -6.02
C VAL A 56 -4.95 12.89 -6.85
N MET A 57 -4.65 11.74 -6.23
CA MET A 57 -4.13 10.58 -6.96
C MET A 57 -5.13 10.06 -8.01
N GLY A 58 -6.43 10.10 -7.71
CA GLY A 58 -7.47 9.71 -8.65
C GLY A 58 -7.52 10.63 -9.89
N THR A 59 -7.27 11.93 -9.74
CA THR A 59 -7.25 12.86 -10.88
C THR A 59 -6.06 12.68 -11.83
N LEU A 60 -5.00 12.01 -11.38
CA LEU A 60 -3.84 11.69 -12.21
C LEU A 60 -4.07 10.49 -13.14
N VAL A 61 -5.18 9.76 -12.94
CA VAL A 61 -5.50 8.58 -13.76
C VAL A 61 -6.05 9.02 -15.12
N ASP A 62 -5.33 8.69 -16.16
CA ASP A 62 -5.84 8.80 -17.52
C ASP A 62 -6.54 7.49 -17.91
N VAL A 63 -7.87 7.50 -17.81
CA VAL A 63 -8.70 6.33 -18.14
C VAL A 63 -8.65 6.01 -19.63
N THR A 64 -8.36 7.00 -20.49
CA THR A 64 -8.30 6.81 -21.94
C THR A 64 -7.03 6.09 -22.36
N ALA A 65 -5.92 6.31 -21.63
CA ALA A 65 -4.65 5.62 -21.85
C ALA A 65 -4.71 4.12 -21.51
N LEU A 66 -5.71 3.68 -20.73
CA LEU A 66 -5.90 2.27 -20.38
C LEU A 66 -6.36 1.41 -21.56
N GLY A 67 -6.92 2.01 -22.63
CA GLY A 67 -7.52 1.28 -23.76
C GLY A 67 -6.58 0.32 -24.50
N GLY A 68 -5.27 0.55 -24.46
CA GLY A 68 -4.26 -0.29 -25.12
C GLY A 68 -3.56 -1.31 -24.19
N VAL A 69 -3.69 -1.17 -22.87
CA VAL A 69 -2.86 -1.90 -21.89
C VAL A 69 -3.63 -2.82 -20.95
N TRP A 70 -4.92 -3.07 -21.22
CA TRP A 70 -5.76 -3.91 -20.34
C TRP A 70 -5.22 -5.32 -20.14
N VAL A 71 -4.73 -5.96 -21.20
CA VAL A 71 -4.19 -7.32 -21.13
C VAL A 71 -2.95 -7.35 -20.22
N PHE A 72 -2.07 -6.37 -20.39
CA PHE A 72 -0.90 -6.23 -19.52
C PHE A 72 -1.30 -5.94 -18.08
N GLY A 73 -2.26 -5.05 -17.86
CA GLY A 73 -2.76 -4.69 -16.53
C GLY A 73 -3.38 -5.89 -15.79
N ILE A 74 -4.15 -6.73 -16.48
CA ILE A 74 -4.73 -7.96 -15.93
C ILE A 74 -3.62 -8.97 -15.60
N ALA A 75 -2.68 -9.20 -16.52
CA ALA A 75 -1.56 -10.11 -16.30
C ALA A 75 -0.68 -9.64 -15.13
N PHE A 76 -0.35 -8.35 -15.08
CA PHE A 76 0.40 -7.75 -14.00
C PHE A 76 -0.29 -7.88 -12.65
N THR A 77 -1.61 -7.62 -12.62
CA THR A 77 -2.43 -7.80 -11.42
C THR A 77 -2.47 -9.26 -10.97
N ALA A 78 -2.63 -10.20 -11.90
CA ALA A 78 -2.64 -11.63 -11.59
C ALA A 78 -1.31 -12.09 -10.98
N VAL A 79 -0.19 -11.71 -11.58
CA VAL A 79 1.15 -12.02 -11.06
C VAL A 79 1.35 -11.39 -9.68
N ALA A 80 0.94 -10.13 -9.49
CA ALA A 80 1.04 -9.44 -8.21
C ALA A 80 0.21 -10.11 -7.10
N VAL A 81 -1.00 -10.58 -7.43
CA VAL A 81 -1.90 -11.31 -6.50
C VAL A 81 -1.31 -12.67 -6.14
N VAL A 82 -0.94 -13.47 -7.13
CA VAL A 82 -0.38 -14.82 -6.93
C VAL A 82 0.95 -14.74 -6.17
N GLY A 83 1.83 -13.84 -6.57
CA GLY A 83 3.13 -13.64 -5.92
C GLY A 83 2.98 -13.20 -4.45
N LYS A 84 2.01 -12.32 -4.16
CA LYS A 84 1.77 -11.85 -2.79
C LYS A 84 1.16 -12.93 -1.90
N ILE A 85 0.12 -13.62 -2.39
CA ILE A 85 -0.50 -14.74 -1.65
C ILE A 85 0.52 -15.86 -1.46
N GLY A 86 1.21 -16.29 -2.52
CA GLY A 86 2.21 -17.35 -2.46
C GLY A 86 3.38 -16.99 -1.55
N GLY A 87 3.94 -15.80 -1.71
CA GLY A 87 5.05 -15.31 -0.90
C GLY A 87 4.74 -15.16 0.59
N SER A 88 3.48 -15.03 0.96
CA SER A 88 3.06 -14.96 2.37
C SER A 88 2.52 -16.29 2.89
N ALA A 89 1.77 -17.04 2.07
CA ALA A 89 1.18 -18.30 2.49
C ALA A 89 2.22 -19.44 2.58
N VAL A 90 3.22 -19.46 1.70
CA VAL A 90 4.26 -20.51 1.73
C VAL A 90 5.07 -20.46 3.02
N PRO A 91 5.65 -19.32 3.45
CA PRO A 91 6.32 -19.24 4.75
C PRO A 91 5.39 -19.57 5.92
N ALA A 92 4.11 -19.18 5.86
CA ALA A 92 3.15 -19.53 6.90
C ALA A 92 2.96 -21.04 7.01
N LEU A 93 2.87 -21.76 5.88
CA LEU A 93 2.82 -23.24 5.88
C LEU A 93 4.09 -23.86 6.49
N LEU A 94 5.26 -23.30 6.16
CA LEU A 94 6.54 -23.79 6.68
C LEU A 94 6.70 -23.55 8.20
N THR A 95 6.01 -22.57 8.75
CA THR A 95 6.00 -22.28 10.19
C THR A 95 4.89 -23.02 10.95
N GLY A 96 4.20 -23.99 10.31
CA GLY A 96 3.24 -24.88 10.96
C GLY A 96 1.78 -24.42 10.92
N PHE A 97 1.47 -23.35 10.20
CA PHE A 97 0.06 -22.98 9.98
C PHE A 97 -0.63 -24.01 9.07
N ASN A 98 -1.90 -24.26 9.33
CA ASN A 98 -2.71 -25.07 8.43
C ASN A 98 -2.99 -24.32 7.11
N ARG A 99 -3.44 -25.08 6.08
CA ARG A 99 -3.69 -24.50 4.74
C ARG A 99 -4.66 -23.31 4.75
N LEU A 100 -5.68 -23.37 5.60
CA LEU A 100 -6.67 -22.30 5.71
C LEU A 100 -6.07 -21.06 6.42
N GLY A 101 -5.28 -21.27 7.46
CA GLY A 101 -4.54 -20.21 8.15
C GLY A 101 -3.53 -19.52 7.23
N ALA A 102 -2.77 -20.31 6.47
CA ALA A 102 -1.83 -19.76 5.49
C ALA A 102 -2.53 -18.95 4.38
N LEU A 103 -3.70 -19.42 3.91
CA LEU A 103 -4.52 -18.67 2.94
C LEU A 103 -5.04 -17.35 3.54
N ARG A 104 -5.49 -17.36 4.80
CA ARG A 104 -5.93 -16.16 5.52
C ARG A 104 -4.80 -15.15 5.65
N ILE A 105 -3.59 -15.60 5.98
CA ILE A 105 -2.40 -14.74 6.06
C ILE A 105 -2.07 -14.18 4.67
N GLY A 106 -2.01 -15.03 3.65
CA GLY A 106 -1.72 -14.61 2.28
C GLY A 106 -2.72 -13.61 1.72
N ALA A 107 -4.00 -13.86 1.93
CA ALA A 107 -5.08 -12.97 1.51
C ALA A 107 -5.09 -11.65 2.33
N GLY A 108 -4.77 -11.71 3.63
CA GLY A 108 -4.66 -10.53 4.48
C GLY A 108 -3.51 -9.60 4.08
N MET A 109 -2.46 -10.15 3.48
CA MET A 109 -1.33 -9.38 2.96
C MET A 109 -1.55 -8.83 1.54
N LEU A 110 -2.65 -9.19 0.89
CA LEU A 110 -2.94 -8.82 -0.49
C LEU A 110 -3.27 -7.32 -0.67
N PRO A 111 -4.04 -6.65 0.22
CA PRO A 111 -4.36 -5.24 0.02
C PRO A 111 -3.11 -4.38 -0.10
N ARG A 112 -3.09 -3.56 -1.13
CA ARG A 112 -2.09 -2.52 -1.36
C ARG A 112 -2.80 -1.16 -1.30
N GLY A 113 -2.08 -0.13 -0.90
CA GLY A 113 -2.69 1.17 -0.70
C GLY A 113 -1.79 2.33 -1.08
N GLU A 114 -1.83 3.32 -0.23
CA GLU A 114 -1.17 4.62 -0.38
C GLU A 114 0.32 4.52 -0.71
N VAL A 115 1.05 3.59 -0.11
CA VAL A 115 2.50 3.43 -0.34
C VAL A 115 2.78 3.13 -1.81
N THR A 116 1.99 2.26 -2.44
CA THR A 116 2.15 1.95 -3.87
C THR A 116 1.86 3.19 -4.73
N LEU A 117 0.83 3.97 -4.41
CA LEU A 117 0.50 5.20 -5.12
C LEU A 117 1.59 6.27 -4.97
N ILE A 118 2.15 6.41 -3.77
CA ILE A 118 3.27 7.33 -3.52
C ILE A 118 4.47 6.91 -4.35
N MET A 119 4.85 5.63 -4.35
CA MET A 119 5.99 5.15 -5.11
C MET A 119 5.84 5.38 -6.62
N VAL A 120 4.66 5.10 -7.17
CA VAL A 120 4.38 5.30 -8.58
C VAL A 120 4.30 6.80 -8.91
N GLY A 121 3.69 7.61 -8.04
CA GLY A 121 3.64 9.07 -8.19
C GLY A 121 5.04 9.71 -8.21
N VAL A 122 5.92 9.29 -7.31
CA VAL A 122 7.33 9.72 -7.31
C VAL A 122 8.04 9.25 -8.57
N GLY A 123 7.81 8.01 -9.00
CA GLY A 123 8.39 7.47 -10.24
C GLY A 123 7.99 8.28 -11.48
N ILE A 124 6.74 8.75 -11.54
CA ILE A 124 6.26 9.63 -12.62
C ILE A 124 6.93 11.00 -12.54
N SER A 125 7.00 11.60 -11.34
CA SER A 125 7.60 12.92 -11.16
C SER A 125 9.09 12.97 -11.52
N GLN A 126 9.76 11.82 -11.37
CA GLN A 126 11.16 11.64 -11.76
C GLN A 126 11.34 11.18 -13.23
N GLY A 127 10.24 10.99 -13.96
CA GLY A 127 10.31 10.53 -15.36
C GLY A 127 10.74 9.07 -15.54
N VAL A 128 10.75 8.27 -14.47
CA VAL A 128 11.15 6.85 -14.49
C VAL A 128 9.98 5.94 -14.86
N ILE A 129 8.76 6.37 -14.56
CA ILE A 129 7.53 5.61 -14.81
C ILE A 129 6.63 6.40 -15.74
N GLU A 130 6.14 5.74 -16.79
CA GLU A 130 5.17 6.31 -17.72
C GLU A 130 3.77 6.42 -17.10
N ARG A 131 2.98 7.40 -17.53
CA ARG A 131 1.63 7.65 -17.01
C ARG A 131 0.67 6.46 -17.18
N GLU A 132 0.87 5.66 -18.21
CA GLU A 132 0.08 4.46 -18.46
C GLU A 132 0.21 3.43 -17.33
N LEU A 133 1.42 3.26 -16.79
CA LEU A 133 1.69 2.36 -15.67
C LEU A 133 1.02 2.83 -14.36
N PHE A 134 0.73 4.11 -14.23
CA PHE A 134 -0.03 4.63 -13.09
C PHE A 134 -1.46 4.09 -13.08
N GLY A 135 -2.15 4.14 -14.22
CA GLY A 135 -3.50 3.58 -14.36
C GLY A 135 -3.55 2.08 -14.07
N ILE A 136 -2.56 1.33 -14.57
CA ILE A 136 -2.40 -0.11 -14.27
C ILE A 136 -2.21 -0.35 -12.78
N SER A 137 -1.40 0.47 -12.11
CA SER A 137 -1.16 0.36 -10.67
C SER A 137 -2.43 0.60 -9.86
N ILE A 138 -3.25 1.57 -10.23
CA ILE A 138 -4.55 1.83 -9.59
C ILE A 138 -5.51 0.65 -9.81
N MET A 139 -5.59 0.13 -11.03
CA MET A 139 -6.39 -1.05 -11.33
C MET A 139 -5.97 -2.24 -10.45
N MET A 140 -4.67 -2.49 -10.30
CA MET A 140 -4.12 -3.52 -9.43
C MET A 140 -4.50 -3.29 -7.96
N ILE A 141 -4.43 -2.04 -7.46
CA ILE A 141 -4.78 -1.69 -6.09
C ILE A 141 -6.25 -1.98 -5.81
N ILE A 142 -7.14 -1.56 -6.70
CA ILE A 142 -8.59 -1.79 -6.57
C ILE A 142 -8.89 -3.28 -6.63
N ALA A 143 -8.38 -3.98 -7.63
CA ALA A 143 -8.59 -5.40 -7.80
C ALA A 143 -8.08 -6.21 -6.60
N SER A 144 -6.90 -5.89 -6.07
CA SER A 144 -6.34 -6.58 -4.91
C SER A 144 -7.17 -6.38 -3.64
N LYS A 145 -7.74 -5.20 -3.42
CA LYS A 145 -8.63 -4.93 -2.27
C LYS A 145 -9.93 -5.71 -2.37
N ILE A 146 -10.55 -5.74 -3.56
CA ILE A 146 -11.80 -6.49 -3.80
C ILE A 146 -11.54 -7.99 -3.61
N LEU A 147 -10.49 -8.53 -4.24
CA LEU A 147 -10.13 -9.94 -4.13
C LEU A 147 -9.80 -10.35 -2.70
N ALA A 148 -9.03 -9.54 -1.97
CA ALA A 148 -8.72 -9.79 -0.56
C ALA A 148 -10.00 -9.90 0.29
N SER A 149 -10.92 -8.95 0.13
CA SER A 149 -12.19 -8.95 0.85
C SER A 149 -13.03 -10.20 0.55
N LEU A 150 -13.12 -10.59 -0.72
CA LEU A 150 -13.86 -11.78 -1.14
C LEU A 150 -13.23 -13.07 -0.61
N ILE A 151 -11.91 -13.21 -0.71
CA ILE A 151 -11.19 -14.39 -0.22
C ILE A 151 -11.31 -14.50 1.30
N LEU A 152 -11.06 -13.41 2.03
CA LEU A 152 -11.12 -13.40 3.49
C LEU A 152 -12.53 -13.67 3.99
N SER A 153 -13.56 -13.05 3.39
CA SER A 153 -14.94 -13.28 3.80
C SER A 153 -15.35 -14.76 3.65
N ARG A 154 -14.89 -15.44 2.61
CA ARG A 154 -15.12 -16.87 2.43
C ARG A 154 -14.27 -17.72 3.38
N ALA A 155 -12.98 -17.41 3.49
CA ALA A 155 -12.06 -18.16 4.34
C ALA A 155 -12.43 -18.13 5.83
N PHE A 156 -13.04 -17.04 6.31
CA PHE A 156 -13.53 -16.93 7.69
C PHE A 156 -14.92 -17.54 7.91
N LYS A 157 -15.72 -17.72 6.86
CA LYS A 157 -17.02 -18.43 6.97
C LYS A 157 -16.87 -19.94 6.99
N THR A 158 -15.77 -20.48 6.49
CA THR A 158 -15.57 -21.94 6.33
C THR A 158 -14.80 -22.55 7.52
N GLY A 159 -14.51 -21.83 8.55
CA GLY A 159 -13.82 -22.28 9.78
C GLY A 159 -14.49 -21.76 11.01
#